data_2ca344afbac1db75152a259f52fffae6
#
_entry.id   2ca344afbac1db75152a259f52fffae6
#
_cell.length_a   1.000
_cell.length_b   1.000
_cell.length_c   1.000
_cell.angle_alpha   90.00
_cell.angle_beta   90.00
_cell.angle_gamma   90.00
#
_symmetry.space_group_name_H-M   'P 1'
#
loop_
_entity.id
_entity.type
_entity.pdbx_description
1 polymer ?
#
loop_
_entity_poly.entity_id
_entity_poly.type
_entity_poly.pdbx_seq_one_letter_code
_entity_poly.pdbx_strand_id
1 'polypeptide(L)'
;MFNNLIVFVVSYFLIIFSILGYGLFFLKILKNKDNETNFGYAGLVGIFIILIYSYLSNLFLPHSIFHNTIFILFGFLIFFTQIINYERFKKEILLTFVIFSLLFISLLISKNHDDFTYYHFPYTYYLTQESAAYGIGKFNYGFRTPSSIFYLNSLFYLPFIKYYSFNFSAVLFLGFANILLLKKISPYFISFKLKKINNYKINYINYLSLFSLIFINIFF
;
A
#
# COMPACT_ATOMS: atom_id res chain seq x y z
N MET A 1 18.68 5.61 -19.19
CA MET A 1 18.46 5.80 -17.74
C MET A 1 17.11 6.48 -17.44
N PHE A 2 16.78 7.61 -18.04
CA PHE A 2 15.50 8.32 -17.81
C PHE A 2 14.24 7.47 -18.08
N ASN A 3 14.21 6.70 -19.18
CA ASN A 3 13.06 5.85 -19.51
C ASN A 3 12.75 4.82 -18.40
N ASN A 4 13.78 4.28 -17.74
CA ASN A 4 13.59 3.31 -16.67
C ASN A 4 12.98 3.93 -15.40
N LEU A 5 13.33 5.19 -15.08
CA LEU A 5 12.76 5.91 -13.94
C LEU A 5 11.28 6.22 -14.18
N ILE A 6 10.92 6.66 -15.38
CA ILE A 6 9.52 6.92 -15.72
C ILE A 6 8.67 5.67 -15.57
N VAL A 7 9.15 4.54 -16.12
CA VAL A 7 8.46 3.24 -16.00
C VAL A 7 8.32 2.84 -14.52
N PHE A 8 9.35 3.08 -13.72
CA PHE A 8 9.31 2.77 -12.28
C PHE A 8 8.26 3.62 -11.55
N VAL A 9 8.21 4.93 -11.81
CA VAL A 9 7.20 5.84 -11.23
C VAL A 9 5.78 5.45 -11.67
N VAL A 10 5.59 5.17 -12.96
CA VAL A 10 4.28 4.75 -13.49
C VAL A 10 3.83 3.45 -12.84
N SER A 11 4.70 2.45 -12.73
CA SER A 11 4.39 1.18 -12.09
C SER A 11 4.08 1.35 -10.59
N TYR A 12 4.80 2.24 -9.91
CA TYR A 12 4.56 2.59 -8.51
C TYR A 12 3.14 3.13 -8.30
N PHE A 13 2.73 4.13 -9.07
CA PHE A 13 1.37 4.68 -8.98
C PHE A 13 0.29 3.71 -9.47
N LEU A 14 0.60 2.88 -10.47
CA LEU A 14 -0.30 1.81 -10.92
C LEU A 14 -0.63 0.85 -9.76
N ILE A 15 0.37 0.43 -9.00
CA ILE A 15 0.18 -0.44 -7.82
C ILE A 15 -0.67 0.27 -6.77
N ILE A 16 -0.39 1.53 -6.43
CA ILE A 16 -1.14 2.30 -5.43
C ILE A 16 -2.61 2.39 -5.80
N PHE A 17 -2.91 2.77 -7.04
CA PHE A 17 -4.30 2.91 -7.48
C PHE A 17 -5.00 1.55 -7.65
N SER A 18 -4.27 0.50 -7.98
CA SER A 18 -4.79 -0.86 -7.99
C SER A 18 -5.24 -1.30 -6.58
N ILE A 19 -4.40 -1.06 -5.56
CA ILE A 19 -4.72 -1.35 -4.16
C ILE A 19 -5.97 -0.57 -3.73
N LEU A 20 -6.06 0.71 -4.08
CA LEU A 20 -7.25 1.53 -3.82
C LEU A 20 -8.48 0.98 -4.51
N GLY A 21 -8.35 0.48 -5.73
CA GLY A 21 -9.45 -0.14 -6.48
C GLY A 21 -10.06 -1.31 -5.72
N TYR A 22 -9.24 -2.24 -5.27
CA TYR A 22 -9.69 -3.38 -4.48
C TYR A 22 -10.32 -2.95 -3.14
N GLY A 23 -9.69 -2.00 -2.44
CA GLY A 23 -10.21 -1.51 -1.17
C GLY A 23 -11.55 -0.79 -1.29
N LEU A 24 -11.69 0.12 -2.24
CA LEU A 24 -12.95 0.83 -2.51
C LEU A 24 -14.07 -0.13 -2.92
N PHE A 25 -13.76 -1.09 -3.79
CA PHE A 25 -14.72 -2.10 -4.22
C PHE A 25 -15.24 -2.93 -3.03
N PHE A 26 -14.35 -3.37 -2.16
CA PHE A 26 -14.72 -4.15 -0.99
C PHE A 26 -15.56 -3.33 0.01
N LEU A 27 -15.18 -2.09 0.27
CA LEU A 27 -15.96 -1.18 1.12
C LEU A 27 -17.37 -0.93 0.57
N LYS A 28 -17.50 -0.85 -0.73
CA LYS A 28 -18.81 -0.74 -1.39
C LYS A 28 -19.67 -1.98 -1.18
N ILE A 29 -19.07 -3.18 -1.28
CA ILE A 29 -19.78 -4.45 -0.99
C ILE A 29 -20.26 -4.47 0.46
N LEU A 30 -19.44 -4.02 1.41
CA LEU A 30 -19.80 -3.94 2.83
C LEU A 30 -20.78 -2.80 3.15
N LYS A 31 -21.18 -2.00 2.16
CA LYS A 31 -22.07 -0.82 2.31
C LYS A 31 -21.55 0.19 3.36
N ASN A 32 -20.24 0.28 3.54
CA ASN A 32 -19.61 1.17 4.50
C ASN A 32 -19.44 2.58 3.91
N LYS A 33 -20.54 3.32 3.81
CA LYS A 33 -20.61 4.65 3.17
C LYS A 33 -19.72 5.70 3.84
N ASP A 34 -19.50 5.60 5.15
CA ASP A 34 -18.74 6.61 5.92
C ASP A 34 -17.24 6.59 5.55
N ASN A 35 -16.72 5.43 5.16
CA ASN A 35 -15.31 5.24 4.83
C ASN A 35 -15.02 5.13 3.33
N GLU A 36 -16.03 5.07 2.46
CA GLU A 36 -15.85 4.97 1.00
C GLU A 36 -15.03 6.12 0.39
N THR A 37 -15.04 7.28 1.02
CA THR A 37 -14.30 8.47 0.55
C THR A 37 -12.94 8.65 1.24
N ASN A 38 -12.55 7.76 2.15
CA ASN A 38 -11.27 7.84 2.85
C ASN A 38 -10.25 6.92 2.18
N PHE A 39 -9.39 7.46 1.32
CA PHE A 39 -8.41 6.67 0.60
C PHE A 39 -7.34 6.04 1.52
N GLY A 40 -7.04 6.62 2.67
CA GLY A 40 -6.17 5.99 3.66
C GLY A 40 -6.78 4.69 4.20
N TYR A 41 -8.05 4.73 4.60
CA TYR A 41 -8.76 3.55 5.06
C TYR A 41 -8.97 2.52 3.94
N ALA A 42 -9.42 2.99 2.76
CA ALA A 42 -9.60 2.12 1.61
C ALA A 42 -8.29 1.44 1.18
N GLY A 43 -7.16 2.16 1.21
CA GLY A 43 -5.86 1.61 0.89
C GLY A 43 -5.42 0.51 1.86
N LEU A 44 -5.58 0.71 3.18
CA LEU A 44 -5.26 -0.32 4.18
C LEU A 44 -6.15 -1.56 4.03
N VAL A 45 -7.45 -1.38 3.76
CA VAL A 45 -8.38 -2.48 3.46
C VAL A 45 -7.95 -3.18 2.17
N GLY A 46 -7.55 -2.43 1.14
CA GLY A 46 -7.04 -2.97 -0.12
C GLY A 46 -5.80 -3.83 0.07
N ILE A 47 -4.83 -3.37 0.86
CA ILE A 47 -3.63 -4.17 1.22
C ILE A 47 -4.05 -5.48 1.89
N PHE A 48 -4.98 -5.43 2.85
CA PHE A 48 -5.44 -6.62 3.55
C PHE A 48 -6.08 -7.65 2.61
N ILE A 49 -6.92 -7.20 1.67
CA ILE A 49 -7.56 -8.08 0.68
C ILE A 49 -6.52 -8.68 -0.26
N ILE A 50 -5.58 -7.87 -0.75
CA ILE A 50 -4.50 -8.34 -1.61
C ILE A 50 -3.60 -9.35 -0.87
N LEU A 51 -3.37 -9.16 0.42
CA LEU A 51 -2.66 -10.12 1.26
C LEU A 51 -3.37 -11.48 1.31
N ILE A 52 -4.67 -11.50 1.60
CA ILE A 52 -5.46 -12.73 1.59
C ILE A 52 -5.37 -13.40 0.21
N TYR A 53 -5.56 -12.61 -0.85
CA TYR A 53 -5.45 -13.11 -2.22
C TYR A 53 -4.07 -13.71 -2.50
N SER A 54 -3.00 -13.05 -2.06
CA SER A 54 -1.63 -13.51 -2.31
C SER A 54 -1.34 -14.88 -1.69
N TYR A 55 -1.81 -15.11 -0.47
CA TYR A 55 -1.71 -16.42 0.15
C TYR A 55 -2.50 -17.49 -0.62
N LEU A 56 -3.75 -17.19 -0.96
CA LEU A 56 -4.62 -18.16 -1.65
C LEU A 56 -4.11 -18.46 -3.07
N SER A 57 -3.72 -17.45 -3.82
CA SER A 57 -3.24 -17.64 -5.20
C SER A 57 -1.93 -18.41 -5.26
N ASN A 58 -0.99 -18.13 -4.33
CA ASN A 58 0.30 -18.81 -4.33
C ASN A 58 0.22 -20.31 -3.94
N LEU A 59 -0.86 -20.75 -3.30
CA LEU A 59 -1.08 -22.19 -3.09
C LEU A 59 -1.17 -22.97 -4.42
N PHE A 60 -1.63 -22.31 -5.49
CA PHE A 60 -1.92 -22.96 -6.76
C PHE A 60 -1.02 -22.47 -7.91
N LEU A 61 -0.60 -21.20 -7.88
CA LEU A 61 0.09 -20.54 -8.97
C LEU A 61 1.24 -19.68 -8.45
N PRO A 62 2.39 -19.65 -9.13
CA PRO A 62 3.44 -18.67 -8.82
C PRO A 62 2.95 -17.25 -9.12
N HIS A 63 3.44 -16.28 -8.37
CA HIS A 63 3.20 -14.85 -8.63
C HIS A 63 4.05 -14.35 -9.81
N SER A 64 3.90 -15.02 -10.95
CA SER A 64 4.64 -14.71 -12.16
C SER A 64 4.34 -13.29 -12.68
N ILE A 65 5.20 -12.76 -13.53
CA ILE A 65 4.99 -11.44 -14.18
C ILE A 65 3.62 -11.37 -14.86
N PHE A 66 3.21 -12.42 -15.55
CA PHE A 66 1.92 -12.47 -16.25
C PHE A 66 0.74 -12.41 -15.29
N HIS A 67 0.74 -13.28 -14.27
CA HIS A 67 -0.28 -13.30 -13.21
C HIS A 67 -0.40 -11.93 -12.52
N ASN A 68 0.73 -11.36 -12.09
CA ASN A 68 0.76 -10.11 -11.37
C ASN A 68 0.30 -8.93 -12.22
N THR A 69 0.70 -8.90 -13.50
CA THR A 69 0.29 -7.83 -14.41
C THR A 69 -1.22 -7.81 -14.59
N ILE A 70 -1.85 -8.98 -14.83
CA ILE A 70 -3.30 -9.07 -14.95
C ILE A 70 -3.98 -8.63 -13.66
N PHE A 71 -3.48 -9.10 -12.52
CA PHE A 71 -4.04 -8.77 -11.21
C PHE A 71 -3.97 -7.26 -10.93
N ILE A 72 -2.82 -6.63 -11.12
CA ILE A 72 -2.63 -5.20 -10.88
C ILE A 72 -3.45 -4.36 -11.87
N LEU A 73 -3.49 -4.72 -13.16
CA LEU A 73 -4.31 -4.02 -14.14
C LEU A 73 -5.81 -4.14 -13.82
N PHE A 74 -6.27 -5.29 -13.36
CA PHE A 74 -7.66 -5.48 -12.97
C PHE A 74 -8.04 -4.57 -11.77
N GLY A 75 -7.20 -4.50 -10.74
CA GLY A 75 -7.41 -3.58 -9.62
C GLY A 75 -7.44 -2.12 -10.06
N PHE A 76 -6.57 -1.75 -11.00
CA PHE A 76 -6.55 -0.41 -11.57
C PHE A 76 -7.82 -0.07 -12.38
N LEU A 77 -8.33 -1.01 -13.16
CA LEU A 77 -9.62 -0.87 -13.86
C LEU A 77 -10.78 -0.72 -12.87
N ILE A 78 -10.79 -1.52 -11.81
CA ILE A 78 -11.78 -1.36 -10.73
C ILE A 78 -11.72 0.05 -10.14
N PHE A 79 -10.52 0.57 -9.87
CA PHE A 79 -10.37 1.94 -9.36
C PHE A 79 -11.06 2.96 -10.26
N PHE A 80 -10.87 2.90 -11.58
CA PHE A 80 -11.55 3.81 -12.51
C PHE A 80 -13.07 3.73 -12.43
N THR A 81 -13.63 2.55 -12.30
CA THR A 81 -15.09 2.38 -12.18
C THR A 81 -15.64 2.98 -10.88
N GLN A 82 -14.84 3.01 -9.80
CA GLN A 82 -15.26 3.59 -8.52
C GLN A 82 -15.17 5.13 -8.51
N ILE A 83 -14.25 5.72 -9.28
CA ILE A 83 -14.04 7.17 -9.32
C ILE A 83 -14.81 7.89 -10.45
N ILE A 84 -15.83 7.27 -11.03
CA ILE A 84 -16.64 7.90 -12.10
C ILE A 84 -17.12 9.31 -11.69
N ASN A 85 -17.47 9.50 -10.41
CA ASN A 85 -17.76 10.82 -9.86
C ASN A 85 -16.48 11.53 -9.39
N TYR A 86 -15.59 11.87 -10.32
CA TYR A 86 -14.26 12.44 -10.06
C TYR A 86 -14.26 13.62 -9.07
N GLU A 87 -15.24 14.54 -9.17
CA GLU A 87 -15.32 15.72 -8.29
C GLU A 87 -15.37 15.35 -6.80
N ARG A 88 -16.04 14.25 -6.45
CA ARG A 88 -16.11 13.74 -5.08
C ARG A 88 -14.73 13.28 -4.58
N PHE A 89 -13.90 12.71 -5.45
CA PHE A 89 -12.62 12.09 -5.10
C PHE A 89 -11.40 12.96 -5.40
N LYS A 90 -11.57 14.10 -6.05
CA LYS A 90 -10.47 14.97 -6.48
C LYS A 90 -9.47 15.31 -5.36
N LYS A 91 -9.96 15.67 -4.18
CA LYS A 91 -9.11 16.00 -3.03
C LYS A 91 -8.34 14.78 -2.52
N GLU A 92 -8.98 13.60 -2.53
CA GLU A 92 -8.38 12.34 -2.09
C GLU A 92 -7.28 11.89 -3.06
N ILE A 93 -7.54 11.98 -4.35
CA ILE A 93 -6.56 11.65 -5.39
C ILE A 93 -5.34 12.56 -5.26
N LEU A 94 -5.56 13.87 -5.12
CA LEU A 94 -4.49 14.84 -4.96
C LEU A 94 -3.66 14.56 -3.70
N LEU A 95 -4.33 14.33 -2.55
CA LEU A 95 -3.65 14.02 -1.29
C LEU A 95 -2.83 12.74 -1.41
N THR A 96 -3.40 11.70 -2.01
CA THR A 96 -2.71 10.44 -2.26
C THR A 96 -1.48 10.66 -3.15
N PHE A 97 -1.65 11.38 -4.24
CA PHE A 97 -0.55 11.68 -5.14
C PHE A 97 0.59 12.43 -4.44
N VAL A 98 0.28 13.46 -3.66
CA VAL A 98 1.29 14.26 -2.92
C VAL A 98 2.04 13.39 -1.91
N ILE A 99 1.32 12.64 -1.05
CA ILE A 99 1.95 11.81 -0.02
C ILE A 99 2.83 10.73 -0.64
N PHE A 100 2.33 10.01 -1.63
CA PHE A 100 3.10 8.95 -2.26
C PHE A 100 4.26 9.48 -3.12
N SER A 101 4.16 10.70 -3.68
CA SER A 101 5.30 11.34 -4.33
C SER A 101 6.42 11.70 -3.34
N LEU A 102 6.08 12.16 -2.15
CA LEU A 102 7.07 12.41 -1.08
C LEU A 102 7.72 11.11 -0.62
N LEU A 103 6.92 10.07 -0.39
CA LEU A 103 7.42 8.75 0.01
C LEU A 103 8.24 8.05 -1.08
N PHE A 104 7.99 8.36 -2.35
CA PHE A 104 8.81 7.86 -3.45
C PHE A 104 10.27 8.33 -3.33
N ILE A 105 10.49 9.56 -2.87
CA ILE A 105 11.84 10.08 -2.63
C ILE A 105 12.55 9.25 -1.53
N SER A 106 11.86 8.94 -0.45
CA SER A 106 12.41 8.11 0.63
C SER A 106 12.75 6.69 0.16
N LEU A 107 11.93 6.13 -0.73
CA LEU A 107 12.16 4.81 -1.33
C LEU A 107 13.46 4.77 -2.16
N LEU A 108 13.81 5.86 -2.84
CA LEU A 108 15.06 5.96 -3.62
C LEU A 108 16.31 6.06 -2.73
N ILE A 109 16.17 6.53 -1.49
CA ILE A 109 17.27 6.76 -0.54
C ILE A 109 17.40 5.61 0.45
N SER A 110 16.35 4.80 0.63
CA SER A 110 16.31 3.74 1.65
C SER A 110 17.45 2.74 1.46
N LYS A 111 18.06 2.34 2.60
CA LYS A 111 19.00 1.22 2.63
C LYS A 111 18.25 -0.08 2.87
N ASN A 112 18.70 -1.15 2.25
CA ASN A 112 18.18 -2.47 2.55
C ASN A 112 18.71 -2.93 3.92
N HIS A 113 17.84 -3.63 4.65
CA HIS A 113 18.24 -4.34 5.88
C HIS A 113 19.22 -5.48 5.53
N ASP A 114 20.11 -5.82 6.44
CA ASP A 114 21.12 -6.89 6.21
C ASP A 114 20.45 -8.23 5.89
N ASP A 115 19.31 -8.53 6.51
CA ASP A 115 18.52 -9.74 6.25
C ASP A 115 17.87 -9.78 4.86
N PHE A 116 17.83 -8.67 4.15
CA PHE A 116 17.20 -8.59 2.85
C PHE A 116 17.81 -9.58 1.86
N THR A 117 19.11 -9.66 1.81
CA THR A 117 19.83 -10.58 0.93
C THR A 117 19.78 -12.03 1.38
N TYR A 118 19.64 -12.27 2.70
CA TYR A 118 19.65 -13.61 3.28
C TYR A 118 18.37 -14.39 3.05
N TYR A 119 17.21 -13.78 3.29
CA TYR A 119 15.93 -14.48 3.17
C TYR A 119 14.77 -13.64 2.64
N HIS A 120 14.74 -12.30 2.83
CA HIS A 120 13.63 -11.50 2.32
C HIS A 120 13.56 -11.56 0.80
N PHE A 121 14.64 -11.21 0.13
CA PHE A 121 14.74 -11.24 -1.33
C PHE A 121 14.60 -12.67 -1.89
N PRO A 122 15.38 -13.69 -1.43
CA PRO A 122 15.27 -15.02 -1.97
C PRO A 122 13.88 -15.64 -1.80
N TYR A 123 13.23 -15.44 -0.64
CA TYR A 123 11.90 -15.97 -0.43
C TYR A 123 10.85 -15.26 -1.28
N THR A 124 10.87 -13.92 -1.33
CA THR A 124 9.96 -13.15 -2.19
C THR A 124 10.12 -13.52 -3.67
N TYR A 125 11.38 -13.68 -4.12
CA TYR A 125 11.67 -14.09 -5.49
C TYR A 125 11.20 -15.52 -5.76
N TYR A 126 11.39 -16.45 -4.81
CA TYR A 126 10.87 -17.81 -4.91
C TYR A 126 9.36 -17.81 -5.17
N LEU A 127 8.58 -17.03 -4.44
CA LEU A 127 7.13 -16.92 -4.64
C LEU A 127 6.73 -16.44 -6.04
N THR A 128 7.65 -15.77 -6.76
CA THR A 128 7.40 -15.35 -8.15
C THR A 128 7.68 -16.45 -9.18
N GLN A 129 8.45 -17.47 -8.82
CA GLN A 129 8.86 -18.55 -9.71
C GLN A 129 8.06 -19.83 -9.48
N GLU A 130 7.69 -20.10 -8.23
CA GLU A 130 7.07 -21.35 -7.81
C GLU A 130 5.84 -21.10 -6.95
N SER A 131 4.92 -22.05 -6.95
CA SER A 131 3.82 -22.11 -5.98
C SER A 131 4.35 -22.58 -4.61
N ALA A 132 3.53 -22.45 -3.57
CA ALA A 132 3.89 -22.82 -2.21
C ALA A 132 4.36 -24.30 -2.13
N ALA A 133 5.61 -24.51 -1.66
CA ALA A 133 6.17 -25.83 -1.48
C ALA A 133 6.29 -26.17 0.01
N TYR A 134 5.83 -27.38 0.35
CA TYR A 134 6.03 -27.92 1.70
C TYR A 134 7.48 -28.23 1.98
N GLY A 135 7.94 -27.87 3.18
CA GLY A 135 9.28 -28.19 3.64
C GLY A 135 10.39 -27.26 3.16
N ILE A 136 10.07 -26.16 2.48
CA ILE A 136 11.04 -25.17 2.01
C ILE A 136 11.90 -24.60 3.16
N GLY A 137 11.37 -24.56 4.38
CA GLY A 137 12.12 -24.15 5.58
C GLY A 137 13.25 -25.08 5.98
N LYS A 138 13.42 -26.24 5.32
CA LYS A 138 14.59 -27.10 5.46
C LYS A 138 15.82 -26.59 4.69
N PHE A 139 15.59 -25.80 3.64
CA PHE A 139 16.67 -25.22 2.83
C PHE A 139 17.25 -23.95 3.43
N ASN A 140 16.41 -23.14 4.06
CA ASN A 140 16.83 -21.89 4.70
C ASN A 140 16.00 -21.66 5.96
N TYR A 141 16.67 -21.36 7.08
CA TYR A 141 16.01 -21.08 8.36
C TYR A 141 15.05 -19.89 8.29
N GLY A 142 15.38 -18.85 7.52
CA GLY A 142 14.53 -17.69 7.29
C GLY A 142 13.23 -18.00 6.55
N PHE A 143 13.12 -19.16 5.91
CA PHE A 143 11.91 -19.61 5.23
C PHE A 143 10.91 -20.34 6.13
N ARG A 144 11.28 -20.61 7.40
CA ARG A 144 10.40 -21.30 8.36
C ARG A 144 9.22 -20.44 8.82
N THR A 145 9.44 -19.13 8.91
CA THR A 145 8.45 -18.15 9.38
C THR A 145 8.29 -17.03 8.37
N PRO A 146 7.72 -17.31 7.19
CA PRO A 146 7.60 -16.30 6.14
C PRO A 146 6.67 -15.17 6.58
N SER A 147 7.13 -13.94 6.39
CA SER A 147 6.32 -12.75 6.64
C SER A 147 5.26 -12.54 5.56
N SER A 148 4.08 -12.05 5.95
CA SER A 148 3.02 -11.62 5.02
C SER A 148 3.51 -10.59 3.99
N ILE A 149 4.52 -9.79 4.36
CA ILE A 149 5.14 -8.78 3.48
C ILE A 149 5.77 -9.42 2.25
N PHE A 150 6.34 -10.62 2.36
CA PHE A 150 6.95 -11.31 1.21
C PHE A 150 5.91 -11.70 0.17
N TYR A 151 4.74 -12.20 0.62
CA TYR A 151 3.62 -12.52 -0.25
C TYR A 151 3.05 -11.27 -0.92
N LEU A 152 2.95 -10.16 -0.20
CA LEU A 152 2.51 -8.89 -0.77
C LEU A 152 3.50 -8.38 -1.83
N ASN A 153 4.79 -8.35 -1.49
CA ASN A 153 5.83 -7.86 -2.39
C ASN A 153 5.99 -8.72 -3.66
N SER A 154 5.77 -10.03 -3.56
CA SER A 154 5.84 -10.91 -4.73
C SER A 154 4.79 -10.58 -5.79
N LEU A 155 3.62 -10.05 -5.41
CA LEU A 155 2.59 -9.56 -6.34
C LEU A 155 3.00 -8.30 -7.10
N PHE A 156 3.99 -7.56 -6.62
CA PHE A 156 4.51 -6.36 -7.27
C PHE A 156 5.63 -6.66 -8.28
N TYR A 157 5.95 -7.93 -8.49
CA TYR A 157 6.90 -8.36 -9.52
C TYR A 157 6.30 -8.18 -10.91
N LEU A 158 6.50 -6.97 -11.49
CA LEU A 158 5.92 -6.54 -12.76
C LEU A 158 6.99 -6.48 -13.86
N PRO A 159 6.59 -6.44 -15.15
CA PRO A 159 7.52 -6.18 -16.26
C PRO A 159 8.33 -4.91 -15.99
N PHE A 160 9.57 -4.90 -16.44
CA PHE A 160 10.51 -3.77 -16.35
C PHE A 160 11.01 -3.41 -14.95
N ILE A 161 10.16 -3.45 -13.90
CA ILE A 161 10.58 -3.11 -12.53
C ILE A 161 11.02 -4.34 -11.73
N LYS A 162 10.48 -5.53 -12.06
CA LYS A 162 10.87 -6.81 -11.46
C LYS A 162 11.03 -6.71 -9.93
N TYR A 163 12.17 -7.14 -9.41
CA TYR A 163 12.49 -7.19 -7.98
C TYR A 163 12.76 -5.81 -7.33
N TYR A 164 12.88 -4.74 -8.09
CA TYR A 164 13.02 -3.39 -7.54
C TYR A 164 11.78 -2.92 -6.75
N SER A 165 10.64 -3.59 -6.94
CA SER A 165 9.39 -3.33 -6.21
C SER A 165 9.27 -4.06 -4.87
N PHE A 166 10.22 -4.91 -4.50
CA PHE A 166 10.11 -5.75 -3.30
C PHE A 166 10.15 -4.98 -1.97
N ASN A 167 10.43 -3.69 -1.98
CA ASN A 167 10.38 -2.82 -0.81
C ASN A 167 9.13 -1.92 -0.78
N PHE A 168 8.20 -2.07 -1.74
CA PHE A 168 7.04 -1.18 -1.84
C PHE A 168 6.05 -1.32 -0.69
N SER A 169 5.93 -2.49 -0.08
CA SER A 169 4.97 -2.73 1.00
C SER A 169 5.13 -1.75 2.16
N ALA A 170 6.36 -1.47 2.59
CA ALA A 170 6.63 -0.52 3.67
C ALA A 170 6.05 0.87 3.35
N VAL A 171 6.35 1.38 2.16
CA VAL A 171 5.87 2.69 1.68
C VAL A 171 4.34 2.70 1.52
N LEU A 172 3.74 1.60 1.08
CA LEU A 172 2.29 1.47 0.93
C LEU A 172 1.57 1.56 2.28
N PHE A 173 2.03 0.81 3.29
CA PHE A 173 1.47 0.90 4.65
C PHE A 173 1.64 2.29 5.23
N LEU A 174 2.85 2.87 5.15
CA LEU A 174 3.13 4.20 5.66
C LEU A 174 2.28 5.27 4.96
N GLY A 175 2.17 5.21 3.64
CA GLY A 175 1.43 6.18 2.84
C GLY A 175 -0.06 6.18 3.17
N PHE A 176 -0.71 5.03 3.19
CA PHE A 176 -2.12 4.95 3.52
C PHE A 176 -2.40 5.26 4.99
N ALA A 177 -1.53 4.88 5.91
CA ALA A 177 -1.63 5.28 7.32
C ALA A 177 -1.54 6.79 7.48
N ASN A 178 -0.60 7.45 6.80
CA ASN A 178 -0.46 8.90 6.81
C ASN A 178 -1.72 9.61 6.27
N ILE A 179 -2.28 9.15 5.16
CA ILE A 179 -3.53 9.70 4.61
C ILE A 179 -4.67 9.56 5.63
N LEU A 180 -4.80 8.39 6.25
CA LEU A 180 -5.83 8.13 7.26
C LEU A 180 -5.71 9.07 8.46
N LEU A 181 -4.50 9.21 8.99
CA LEU A 181 -4.23 10.03 10.18
C LEU A 181 -4.38 11.53 9.89
N LEU A 182 -3.88 12.01 8.75
CA LEU A 182 -4.03 13.39 8.32
C LEU A 182 -5.50 13.78 8.18
N LYS A 183 -6.33 12.90 7.64
CA LYS A 183 -7.77 13.18 7.55
C LYS A 183 -8.46 13.28 8.92
N LYS A 184 -8.04 12.49 9.88
CA LYS A 184 -8.55 12.59 11.25
C LYS A 184 -8.16 13.90 11.94
N ILE A 185 -6.99 14.44 11.61
CA ILE A 185 -6.45 15.66 12.23
C ILE A 185 -6.90 16.92 11.49
N SER A 186 -7.15 16.85 10.18
CA SER A 186 -7.46 18.03 9.33
C SER A 186 -8.60 18.92 9.83
N PRO A 187 -9.72 18.42 10.40
CA PRO A 187 -10.78 19.26 10.93
C PRO A 187 -10.32 20.20 12.04
N TYR A 188 -9.28 19.81 12.80
CA TYR A 188 -8.71 20.63 13.89
C TYR A 188 -7.93 21.82 13.37
N PHE A 189 -7.08 21.62 12.39
CA PHE A 189 -6.31 22.72 11.78
C PHE A 189 -7.24 23.77 11.17
N ILE A 190 -8.36 23.32 10.57
CA ILE A 190 -9.36 24.22 10.00
C ILE A 190 -10.10 24.99 11.10
N SER A 191 -10.51 24.32 12.19
CA SER A 191 -11.22 24.97 13.30
C SER A 191 -10.34 25.95 14.07
N PHE A 192 -9.06 25.61 14.26
CA PHE A 192 -8.06 26.48 14.90
C PHE A 192 -7.82 27.74 14.07
N LYS A 193 -7.68 27.62 12.75
CA LYS A 193 -7.51 28.76 11.84
C LYS A 193 -8.71 29.71 11.81
N LEU A 194 -9.93 29.18 11.99
CA LEU A 194 -11.15 29.97 11.96
C LEU A 194 -11.55 30.56 13.33
N LYS A 195 -10.74 30.46 14.40
CA LYS A 195 -11.03 30.93 15.76
C LYS A 195 -12.41 30.49 16.31
N LYS A 196 -13.01 29.45 15.75
CA LYS A 196 -14.26 28.85 16.27
C LYS A 196 -14.00 27.86 17.39
N ILE A 197 -13.21 28.26 18.40
CA ILE A 197 -12.68 27.35 19.43
C ILE A 197 -13.69 27.02 20.52
N ASN A 198 -14.89 27.64 20.55
CA ASN A 198 -15.70 27.57 21.78
C ASN A 198 -16.44 26.27 22.07
N ASN A 199 -16.47 25.27 21.18
CA ASN A 199 -17.24 24.03 21.49
C ASN A 199 -16.65 22.71 20.96
N TYR A 200 -15.40 22.67 20.52
CA TYR A 200 -14.81 21.37 20.20
C TYR A 200 -14.20 20.75 21.45
N LYS A 201 -14.88 19.79 22.05
CA LYS A 201 -14.23 18.82 22.95
C LYS A 201 -13.06 18.24 22.16
N ILE A 202 -11.84 18.60 22.54
CA ILE A 202 -10.61 18.02 22.03
C ILE A 202 -10.68 16.53 22.39
N ASN A 203 -11.11 15.70 21.44
CA ASN A 203 -11.24 14.29 21.69
C ASN A 203 -9.83 13.68 21.79
N TYR A 204 -9.61 12.87 22.82
CA TYR A 204 -8.39 12.07 23.04
C TYR A 204 -7.91 11.37 21.75
N ILE A 205 -8.86 10.92 20.92
CA ILE A 205 -8.60 10.28 19.61
C ILE A 205 -7.74 11.14 18.68
N ASN A 206 -7.82 12.45 18.77
CA ASN A 206 -7.10 13.34 17.85
C ASN A 206 -5.68 13.63 18.30
N TYR A 207 -5.45 13.71 19.61
CA TYR A 207 -4.09 13.71 20.15
C TYR A 207 -3.38 12.40 19.83
N LEU A 208 -4.06 11.28 20.00
CA LEU A 208 -3.54 9.97 19.62
C LEU A 208 -3.19 9.90 18.13
N SER A 209 -4.06 10.46 17.26
CA SER A 209 -3.81 10.48 15.82
C SER A 209 -2.62 11.36 15.45
N LEU A 210 -2.46 12.51 16.09
CA LEU A 210 -1.29 13.38 15.89
C LEU A 210 0.01 12.72 16.38
N PHE A 211 -0.04 12.14 17.58
CA PHE A 211 1.09 11.39 18.12
C PHE A 211 1.47 10.22 17.21
N SER A 212 0.49 9.44 16.75
CA SER A 212 0.73 8.32 15.84
C SER A 212 1.32 8.78 14.51
N LEU A 213 0.86 9.91 13.96
CA LEU A 213 1.42 10.47 12.73
C LEU A 213 2.90 10.83 12.90
N ILE A 214 3.25 11.51 13.98
CA ILE A 214 4.63 11.89 14.28
C ILE A 214 5.48 10.64 14.49
N PHE A 215 4.99 9.72 15.33
CA PHE A 215 5.72 8.50 15.68
C PHE A 215 6.02 7.64 14.45
N ILE A 216 5.03 7.36 13.61
CA ILE A 216 5.20 6.54 12.40
C ILE A 216 6.25 7.15 11.47
N ASN A 217 6.28 8.49 11.30
CA ASN A 217 7.23 9.12 10.37
C ASN A 217 8.64 9.33 10.95
N ILE A 218 8.83 9.17 12.26
CA ILE A 218 10.18 9.22 12.87
C ILE A 218 10.83 7.83 12.87
N PHE A 219 10.05 6.78 13.12
CA PHE A 219 10.58 5.43 13.36
C PHE A 219 10.44 4.48 12.15
N PHE A 220 9.79 4.90 11.08
CA PHE A 220 9.63 4.13 9.87
C PHE A 220 10.51 4.68 8.75
#